data_645f4cd7bea314f6a54559733c613ec5
#
_entry.id   645f4cd7bea314f6a54559733c613ec5
#
_cell.length_a   1.000
_cell.length_b   1.000
_cell.length_c   1.000
_cell.angle_alpha   90.00
_cell.angle_beta   90.00
_cell.angle_gamma   90.00
#
_symmetry.space_group_name_H-M   'P 1'
#
loop_
_entity.id
_entity.type
_entity.pdbx_description
1 polymer ?
#
loop_
_entity_poly.entity_id
_entity_poly.type
_entity_poly.pdbx_seq_one_letter_code
_entity_poly.pdbx_strand_id
1 'polypeptide(L)'
;MTMKQEKKRIYLRAALALAALLVVLLALDNLSFVPSMLLTVLRKGAIYALVAVSMNLLNGFTGLFSLGQAGFMLLGAYTYAILTIPAASQKSIYQRYANGGIGFSIPELLSKPLGGFGLLLGVVFCLILAGFIAALFAFLIGLPVLKLKSDYLAIATLGFAEIIRAAVVYEGFGPLTNGSNLLYGFTSFASFNLSLGGTTLHLETVMPFLFSGICIAIILLLINSTYGRAFKAIRDDAVSYTHLRAHETLANL
;
A
#
# COMPACT_ATOMS: atom_id res chain seq x y z
N MET A 1 -6.46 3.95 37.52
CA MET A 1 -5.94 3.12 36.38
C MET A 1 -5.16 4.03 35.46
N THR A 2 -3.85 3.82 35.26
CA THR A 2 -3.00 4.80 34.56
C THR A 2 -3.31 4.80 33.06
N MET A 3 -3.32 5.96 32.41
CA MET A 3 -3.51 6.14 30.95
C MET A 3 -2.64 5.19 30.11
N LYS A 4 -1.50 4.77 30.62
CA LYS A 4 -0.59 3.80 29.97
C LYS A 4 -1.18 2.37 29.94
N GLN A 5 -1.98 2.00 30.95
CA GLN A 5 -2.64 0.68 31.00
C GLN A 5 -3.86 0.61 30.06
N GLU A 6 -4.61 1.69 29.91
CA GLU A 6 -5.73 1.75 28.95
C GLU A 6 -5.25 1.65 27.51
N LYS A 7 -4.20 2.39 27.15
CA LYS A 7 -3.58 2.29 25.81
C LYS A 7 -3.11 0.86 25.50
N LYS A 8 -2.44 0.21 26.47
CA LYS A 8 -1.99 -1.19 26.30
C LYS A 8 -3.16 -2.16 26.09
N ARG A 9 -4.28 -1.95 26.77
CA ARG A 9 -5.50 -2.77 26.58
C ARG A 9 -6.15 -2.56 25.22
N ILE A 10 -6.17 -1.34 24.70
CA ILE A 10 -6.69 -1.03 23.35
C ILE A 10 -5.87 -1.74 22.27
N TYR A 11 -4.53 -1.64 22.35
CA TYR A 11 -3.66 -2.34 21.40
C TYR A 11 -3.77 -3.85 21.50
N LEU A 12 -3.89 -4.40 22.70
CA LEU A 12 -4.10 -5.83 22.92
C LEU A 12 -5.43 -6.29 22.31
N ARG A 13 -6.51 -5.54 22.51
CA ARG A 13 -7.82 -5.85 21.91
C ARG A 13 -7.77 -5.78 20.38
N ALA A 14 -7.10 -4.79 19.82
CA ALA A 14 -6.92 -4.67 18.36
C ALA A 14 -6.10 -5.85 17.81
N ALA A 15 -5.02 -6.24 18.47
CA ALA A 15 -4.22 -7.40 18.07
C ALA A 15 -5.01 -8.72 18.18
N LEU A 16 -5.80 -8.89 19.25
CA LEU A 16 -6.69 -10.06 19.41
C LEU A 16 -7.78 -10.08 18.34
N ALA A 17 -8.36 -8.93 18.00
CA ALA A 17 -9.37 -8.83 16.94
C ALA A 17 -8.78 -9.19 15.57
N LEU A 18 -7.56 -8.71 15.27
CA LEU A 18 -6.85 -9.08 14.05
C LEU A 18 -6.52 -10.58 14.01
N ALA A 19 -6.03 -11.14 15.11
CA ALA A 19 -5.76 -12.57 15.22
C ALA A 19 -7.03 -13.40 15.05
N ALA A 20 -8.13 -13.00 15.68
CA ALA A 20 -9.42 -13.67 15.53
C ALA A 20 -9.92 -13.60 14.06
N LEU A 21 -9.79 -12.45 13.42
CA LEU A 21 -10.11 -12.28 12.00
C LEU A 21 -9.28 -13.21 11.13
N LEU A 22 -7.97 -13.29 11.35
CA LEU A 22 -7.11 -14.20 10.61
C LEU A 22 -7.48 -15.67 10.80
N VAL A 23 -7.81 -16.08 12.02
CA VAL A 23 -8.29 -17.45 12.30
C VAL A 23 -9.59 -17.74 11.57
N VAL A 24 -10.55 -16.83 11.59
CA VAL A 24 -11.82 -16.97 10.85
C VAL A 24 -11.57 -17.06 9.34
N LEU A 25 -10.69 -16.24 8.79
CA LEU A 25 -10.35 -16.27 7.37
C LEU A 25 -9.68 -17.59 6.98
N LEU A 26 -8.77 -18.11 7.80
CA LEU A 26 -8.14 -19.40 7.59
C LEU A 26 -9.16 -20.55 7.65
N ALA A 27 -10.11 -20.47 8.57
CA ALA A 27 -11.21 -21.44 8.65
C ALA A 27 -12.08 -21.40 7.39
N LEU A 28 -12.45 -20.19 6.92
CA LEU A 28 -13.23 -20.00 5.70
C LEU A 28 -12.48 -20.49 4.44
N ASP A 29 -11.17 -20.29 4.37
CA ASP A 29 -10.33 -20.67 3.23
C ASP A 29 -10.19 -22.21 3.10
N ASN A 30 -10.28 -22.93 4.23
CA ASN A 30 -10.24 -24.40 4.25
C ASN A 30 -11.63 -25.07 4.14
N LEU A 31 -12.72 -24.30 4.14
CA LEU A 31 -14.07 -24.82 3.97
C LEU A 31 -14.41 -24.93 2.48
N SER A 32 -14.61 -26.13 1.98
CA SER A 32 -14.93 -26.41 0.56
C SER A 32 -16.27 -25.80 0.09
N PHE A 33 -17.11 -25.33 1.00
CA PHE A 33 -18.41 -24.69 0.71
C PHE A 33 -18.28 -23.18 0.40
N VAL A 34 -17.14 -22.56 0.68
CA VAL A 34 -16.97 -21.11 0.51
C VAL A 34 -16.62 -20.78 -0.94
N PRO A 35 -17.42 -19.95 -1.64
CA PRO A 35 -17.11 -19.54 -3.00
C PRO A 35 -15.78 -18.77 -3.06
N SER A 36 -14.91 -19.09 -4.02
CA SER A 36 -13.63 -18.39 -4.25
C SER A 36 -13.80 -16.88 -4.47
N MET A 37 -14.98 -16.50 -5.01
CA MET A 37 -15.33 -15.10 -5.21
C MET A 37 -15.44 -14.33 -3.89
N LEU A 38 -15.98 -14.94 -2.83
CA LEU A 38 -16.09 -14.32 -1.51
C LEU A 38 -14.72 -14.00 -0.93
N LEU A 39 -13.77 -14.92 -1.01
CA LEU A 39 -12.40 -14.72 -0.57
C LEU A 39 -11.71 -13.59 -1.36
N THR A 40 -11.95 -13.54 -2.66
CA THR A 40 -11.42 -12.47 -3.52
C THR A 40 -11.97 -11.10 -3.12
N VAL A 41 -13.27 -11.00 -2.83
CA VAL A 41 -13.92 -9.76 -2.37
C VAL A 41 -13.38 -9.36 -1.00
N LEU A 42 -13.23 -10.31 -0.06
CA LEU A 42 -12.66 -10.03 1.26
C LEU A 42 -11.21 -9.53 1.18
N ARG A 43 -10.36 -10.15 0.34
CA ARG A 43 -8.98 -9.68 0.10
C ARG A 43 -8.95 -8.26 -0.44
N LYS A 44 -9.77 -7.95 -1.45
CA LYS A 44 -9.93 -6.58 -1.97
C LYS A 44 -10.44 -5.62 -0.90
N GLY A 45 -11.39 -6.06 -0.08
CA GLY A 45 -11.93 -5.29 1.04
C GLY A 45 -10.86 -4.86 2.05
N ALA A 46 -9.91 -5.76 2.39
CA ALA A 46 -8.79 -5.44 3.27
C ALA A 46 -7.88 -4.34 2.70
N ILE A 47 -7.60 -4.40 1.39
CA ILE A 47 -6.78 -3.39 0.70
C ILE A 47 -7.52 -2.05 0.67
N TYR A 48 -8.81 -2.04 0.30
CA TYR A 48 -9.61 -0.80 0.28
C TYR A 48 -9.83 -0.21 1.69
N ALA A 49 -9.91 -1.04 2.73
CA ALA A 49 -9.95 -0.56 4.10
C ALA A 49 -8.68 0.20 4.47
N LEU A 50 -7.50 -0.31 4.07
CA LEU A 50 -6.22 0.41 4.25
C LEU A 50 -6.22 1.75 3.51
N VAL A 51 -6.67 1.76 2.25
CA VAL A 51 -6.77 3.00 1.45
C VAL A 51 -7.71 4.00 2.12
N ALA A 52 -8.87 3.57 2.60
CA ALA A 52 -9.84 4.42 3.30
C ALA A 52 -9.26 5.01 4.60
N VAL A 53 -8.53 4.20 5.39
CA VAL A 53 -7.87 4.67 6.62
C VAL A 53 -6.75 5.66 6.29
N SER A 54 -5.96 5.42 5.25
CA SER A 54 -4.90 6.34 4.81
C SER A 54 -5.48 7.66 4.29
N MET A 55 -6.60 7.61 3.57
CA MET A 55 -7.31 8.78 3.11
C MET A 55 -7.91 9.58 4.28
N ASN A 56 -8.45 8.90 5.30
CA ASN A 56 -8.95 9.55 6.51
C ASN A 56 -7.83 10.22 7.32
N LEU A 57 -6.60 9.69 7.29
CA LEU A 57 -5.46 10.36 7.92
C LEU A 57 -5.24 11.76 7.34
N LEU A 58 -5.34 11.89 6.03
CA LEU A 58 -5.15 13.17 5.34
C LEU A 58 -6.41 14.04 5.41
N ASN A 59 -7.56 13.52 4.97
CA ASN A 59 -8.79 14.31 4.88
C ASN A 59 -9.43 14.58 6.25
N GLY A 60 -9.42 13.58 7.16
CA GLY A 60 -10.06 13.67 8.46
C GLY A 60 -9.19 14.34 9.53
N PHE A 61 -7.93 13.95 9.65
CA PHE A 61 -7.06 14.42 10.73
C PHE A 61 -6.32 15.71 10.39
N THR A 62 -5.90 15.93 9.14
CA THR A 62 -5.24 17.19 8.76
C THR A 62 -6.19 18.21 8.12
N GLY A 63 -7.40 17.81 7.78
CA GLY A 63 -8.36 18.68 7.09
C GLY A 63 -8.00 19.01 5.64
N LEU A 64 -6.95 18.39 5.11
CA LEU A 64 -6.48 18.59 3.75
C LEU A 64 -7.20 17.62 2.81
N PHE A 65 -8.11 18.13 1.97
CA PHE A 65 -8.86 17.27 1.05
C PHE A 65 -7.99 16.87 -0.15
N SER A 66 -7.66 15.57 -0.24
CA SER A 66 -6.85 15.00 -1.33
C SER A 66 -7.57 13.85 -2.02
N LEU A 67 -7.52 13.83 -3.35
CA LEU A 67 -8.09 12.79 -4.21
C LEU A 67 -6.99 11.99 -4.95
N GLY A 68 -5.72 12.18 -4.61
CA GLY A 68 -4.58 11.57 -5.29
C GLY A 68 -4.30 10.10 -4.95
N GLN A 69 -5.01 9.49 -4.00
CA GLN A 69 -4.74 8.14 -3.50
C GLN A 69 -4.74 7.07 -4.60
N ALA A 70 -5.67 7.18 -5.56
CA ALA A 70 -5.77 6.24 -6.68
C ALA A 70 -4.50 6.23 -7.56
N GLY A 71 -3.89 7.40 -7.79
CA GLY A 71 -2.65 7.51 -8.56
C GLY A 71 -1.46 6.82 -7.88
N PHE A 72 -1.30 7.02 -6.57
CA PHE A 72 -0.23 6.38 -5.81
C PHE A 72 -0.43 4.86 -5.70
N MET A 73 -1.68 4.39 -5.55
CA MET A 73 -2.02 2.98 -5.58
C MET A 73 -1.67 2.35 -6.94
N LEU A 74 -2.01 3.04 -8.04
CA LEU A 74 -1.67 2.62 -9.39
C LEU A 74 -0.16 2.52 -9.60
N LEU A 75 0.60 3.53 -9.17
CA LEU A 75 2.05 3.56 -9.28
C LEU A 75 2.70 2.38 -8.52
N GLY A 76 2.27 2.13 -7.29
CA GLY A 76 2.72 0.98 -6.51
C GLY A 76 2.39 -0.35 -7.16
N ALA A 77 1.17 -0.52 -7.68
CA ALA A 77 0.73 -1.74 -8.34
C ALA A 77 1.54 -2.04 -9.61
N TYR A 78 1.76 -1.03 -10.46
CA TYR A 78 2.56 -1.20 -11.67
C TYR A 78 4.04 -1.47 -11.35
N THR A 79 4.62 -0.77 -10.39
CA THR A 79 6.00 -1.04 -9.96
C THR A 79 6.16 -2.48 -9.49
N TYR A 80 5.24 -2.96 -8.65
CA TYR A 80 5.24 -4.34 -8.19
C TYR A 80 5.11 -5.33 -9.36
N ALA A 81 4.12 -5.14 -10.23
CA ALA A 81 3.86 -6.03 -11.35
C ALA A 81 5.08 -6.13 -12.29
N ILE A 82 5.64 -4.99 -12.70
CA ILE A 82 6.80 -4.93 -13.61
C ILE A 82 7.99 -5.71 -13.04
N LEU A 83 8.28 -5.56 -11.74
CA LEU A 83 9.43 -6.17 -11.08
C LEU A 83 9.24 -7.67 -10.80
N THR A 84 8.00 -8.18 -10.78
CA THR A 84 7.69 -9.54 -10.37
C THR A 84 7.22 -10.45 -11.50
N ILE A 85 7.00 -9.92 -12.72
CA ILE A 85 6.68 -10.75 -13.90
C ILE A 85 7.88 -11.66 -14.25
N PRO A 86 7.69 -12.99 -14.30
CA PRO A 86 8.74 -13.93 -14.69
C PRO A 86 9.30 -13.64 -16.07
N ALA A 87 10.62 -13.71 -16.22
CA ALA A 87 11.29 -13.41 -17.49
C ALA A 87 10.76 -14.25 -18.66
N ALA A 88 10.42 -15.52 -18.42
CA ALA A 88 9.84 -16.41 -19.42
C ALA A 88 8.45 -15.95 -19.92
N SER A 89 7.65 -15.32 -19.02
CA SER A 89 6.28 -14.88 -19.35
C SER A 89 6.24 -13.48 -19.98
N GLN A 90 7.33 -12.69 -19.87
CA GLN A 90 7.35 -11.33 -20.40
C GLN A 90 7.03 -11.26 -21.89
N LYS A 91 7.58 -12.18 -22.69
CA LYS A 91 7.31 -12.23 -24.14
C LYS A 91 5.83 -12.46 -24.47
N SER A 92 5.12 -13.23 -23.68
CA SER A 92 3.68 -13.49 -23.88
C SER A 92 2.79 -12.36 -23.37
N ILE A 93 3.24 -11.57 -22.41
CA ILE A 93 2.49 -10.45 -21.84
C ILE A 93 2.67 -9.19 -22.70
N TYR A 94 3.90 -8.91 -23.11
CA TYR A 94 4.25 -7.74 -23.92
C TYR A 94 4.21 -8.00 -25.43
N GLN A 95 3.29 -8.85 -25.91
CA GLN A 95 3.21 -9.25 -27.33
C GLN A 95 3.15 -8.07 -28.31
N ARG A 96 2.55 -6.95 -27.90
CA ARG A 96 2.42 -5.74 -28.72
C ARG A 96 3.72 -4.95 -28.86
N TYR A 97 4.66 -5.13 -27.92
CA TYR A 97 5.90 -4.36 -27.86
C TYR A 97 7.10 -5.28 -28.06
N ALA A 98 7.78 -5.14 -29.19
CA ALA A 98 9.05 -5.84 -29.42
C ALA A 98 10.04 -5.44 -28.32
N ASN A 99 10.62 -6.39 -27.60
CA ASN A 99 11.50 -6.19 -26.46
C ASN A 99 10.82 -5.54 -25.21
N GLY A 100 9.49 -5.74 -25.03
CA GLY A 100 8.80 -5.32 -23.82
C GLY A 100 9.21 -6.14 -22.57
N GLY A 101 9.12 -5.49 -21.41
CA GLY A 101 9.57 -6.03 -20.12
C GLY A 101 11.01 -5.68 -19.78
N ILE A 102 11.38 -5.84 -18.52
CA ILE A 102 12.73 -5.50 -18.01
C ILE A 102 13.75 -6.64 -18.21
N GLY A 103 13.34 -7.78 -18.80
CA GLY A 103 14.19 -8.94 -19.09
C GLY A 103 14.58 -9.77 -17.86
N PHE A 104 14.25 -9.38 -16.66
CA PHE A 104 14.51 -10.12 -15.42
C PHE A 104 13.33 -10.02 -14.45
N SER A 105 13.32 -10.88 -13.44
CA SER A 105 12.36 -10.82 -12.32
C SER A 105 13.13 -10.90 -11.02
N ILE A 106 12.89 -9.97 -10.09
CA ILE A 106 13.59 -9.95 -8.81
C ILE A 106 13.30 -11.22 -7.99
N PRO A 107 12.05 -11.70 -7.88
CA PRO A 107 11.77 -12.97 -7.22
C PRO A 107 12.50 -14.17 -7.84
N GLU A 108 12.59 -14.27 -9.17
CA GLU A 108 13.33 -15.33 -9.83
C GLU A 108 14.84 -15.22 -9.59
N LEU A 109 15.37 -14.00 -9.55
CA LEU A 109 16.79 -13.76 -9.31
C LEU A 109 17.19 -14.23 -7.89
N LEU A 110 16.36 -13.96 -6.90
CA LEU A 110 16.59 -14.38 -5.51
C LEU A 110 16.26 -15.86 -5.29
N SER A 111 15.40 -16.45 -6.11
CA SER A 111 15.07 -17.87 -6.00
C SER A 111 16.21 -18.79 -6.42
N LYS A 112 17.10 -18.35 -7.33
CA LYS A 112 18.25 -19.13 -7.79
C LYS A 112 19.17 -19.59 -6.66
N PRO A 113 19.63 -18.72 -5.73
CA PRO A 113 20.49 -19.12 -4.62
C PRO A 113 19.73 -19.71 -3.41
N LEU A 114 18.47 -19.29 -3.16
CA LEU A 114 17.73 -19.60 -1.91
C LEU A 114 16.46 -20.46 -2.14
N GLY A 115 16.21 -20.93 -3.35
CA GLY A 115 15.02 -21.73 -3.66
C GLY A 115 13.70 -21.01 -3.36
N GLY A 116 12.71 -21.73 -2.80
CA GLY A 116 11.39 -21.17 -2.50
C GLY A 116 11.40 -20.04 -1.49
N PHE A 117 12.33 -20.05 -0.53
CA PHE A 117 12.47 -18.96 0.44
C PHE A 117 12.98 -17.68 -0.22
N GLY A 118 13.88 -17.79 -1.18
CA GLY A 118 14.35 -16.64 -1.97
C GLY A 118 13.25 -16.01 -2.80
N LEU A 119 12.34 -16.82 -3.33
CA LEU A 119 11.18 -16.34 -4.07
C LEU A 119 10.22 -15.54 -3.17
N LEU A 120 9.95 -16.01 -1.95
CA LEU A 120 9.15 -15.28 -0.96
C LEU A 120 9.81 -13.95 -0.56
N LEU A 121 11.11 -13.99 -0.27
CA LEU A 121 11.90 -12.79 0.03
C LEU A 121 11.84 -11.78 -1.13
N GLY A 122 11.96 -12.25 -2.37
CA GLY A 122 11.86 -11.42 -3.57
C GLY A 122 10.52 -10.72 -3.70
N VAL A 123 9.42 -11.43 -3.45
CA VAL A 123 8.06 -10.86 -3.47
C VAL A 123 7.90 -9.78 -2.40
N VAL A 124 8.34 -10.04 -1.16
CA VAL A 124 8.28 -9.06 -0.06
C VAL A 124 9.17 -7.85 -0.35
N PHE A 125 10.37 -8.08 -0.88
CA PHE A 125 11.27 -7.00 -1.27
C PHE A 125 10.66 -6.11 -2.36
N CYS A 126 10.05 -6.69 -3.40
CA CYS A 126 9.35 -5.94 -4.45
C CYS A 126 8.17 -5.14 -3.89
N LEU A 127 7.44 -5.68 -2.92
CA LEU A 127 6.35 -4.96 -2.25
C LEU A 127 6.86 -3.72 -1.50
N ILE A 128 7.96 -3.86 -0.75
CA ILE A 128 8.59 -2.74 -0.03
C ILE A 128 9.13 -1.70 -1.02
N LEU A 129 9.77 -2.15 -2.09
CA LEU A 129 10.31 -1.27 -3.13
C LEU A 129 9.20 -0.51 -3.86
N ALA A 130 8.08 -1.17 -4.18
CA ALA A 130 6.90 -0.53 -4.76
C ALA A 130 6.31 0.55 -3.84
N GLY A 131 6.23 0.26 -2.53
CA GLY A 131 5.82 1.23 -1.52
C GLY A 131 6.79 2.42 -1.43
N PHE A 132 8.09 2.16 -1.48
CA PHE A 132 9.12 3.22 -1.47
C PHE A 132 9.03 4.13 -2.70
N ILE A 133 8.86 3.56 -3.89
CA ILE A 133 8.71 4.34 -5.13
C ILE A 133 7.42 5.17 -5.08
N ALA A 134 6.30 4.59 -4.65
CA ALA A 134 5.06 5.35 -4.46
C ALA A 134 5.22 6.49 -3.45
N ALA A 135 5.93 6.26 -2.34
CA ALA A 135 6.23 7.28 -1.33
C ALA A 135 7.15 8.38 -1.86
N LEU A 136 8.15 8.04 -2.68
CA LEU A 136 9.04 9.00 -3.33
C LEU A 136 8.25 9.95 -4.25
N PHE A 137 7.38 9.41 -5.10
CA PHE A 137 6.52 10.23 -5.96
C PHE A 137 5.51 11.05 -5.14
N ALA A 138 4.94 10.47 -4.09
CA ALA A 138 4.05 11.20 -3.19
C ALA A 138 4.79 12.39 -2.51
N PHE A 139 6.03 12.20 -2.12
CA PHE A 139 6.87 13.26 -1.56
C PHE A 139 7.16 14.36 -2.59
N LEU A 140 7.61 13.99 -3.79
CA LEU A 140 7.93 14.95 -4.87
C LEU A 140 6.70 15.78 -5.27
N ILE A 141 5.54 15.14 -5.41
CA ILE A 141 4.29 15.81 -5.76
C ILE A 141 3.75 16.61 -4.57
N GLY A 142 3.90 16.10 -3.36
CA GLY A 142 3.43 16.75 -2.13
C GLY A 142 4.10 18.09 -1.87
N LEU A 143 5.40 18.23 -2.15
CA LEU A 143 6.14 19.47 -1.92
C LEU A 143 5.51 20.72 -2.55
N PRO A 144 5.17 20.75 -3.85
CA PRO A 144 4.47 21.90 -4.46
C PRO A 144 2.99 21.94 -4.10
N VAL A 145 2.32 20.80 -4.01
CA VAL A 145 0.86 20.72 -3.88
C VAL A 145 0.37 21.11 -2.48
N LEU A 146 1.13 20.80 -1.42
CA LEU A 146 0.80 21.17 -0.05
C LEU A 146 0.85 22.69 0.22
N LYS A 147 1.43 23.48 -0.70
CA LYS A 147 1.41 24.96 -0.62
C LYS A 147 0.09 25.55 -1.11
N LEU A 148 -0.77 24.77 -1.74
CA LEU A 148 -2.06 25.21 -2.26
C LEU A 148 -3.10 25.27 -1.16
N LYS A 149 -4.11 26.13 -1.31
CA LYS A 149 -5.29 26.15 -0.46
C LYS A 149 -6.10 24.85 -0.63
N SER A 150 -6.89 24.48 0.38
CA SER A 150 -7.59 23.19 0.48
C SER A 150 -8.31 22.77 -0.81
N ASP A 151 -9.08 23.67 -1.43
CA ASP A 151 -9.87 23.36 -2.63
C ASP A 151 -8.99 23.12 -3.86
N TYR A 152 -7.95 23.94 -4.04
CA TYR A 152 -6.96 23.75 -5.10
C TYR A 152 -6.09 22.50 -4.89
N LEU A 153 -5.86 22.10 -3.64
CA LEU A 153 -5.19 20.87 -3.27
C LEU A 153 -5.92 19.65 -3.83
N ALA A 154 -7.25 19.61 -3.65
CA ALA A 154 -8.08 18.52 -4.17
C ALA A 154 -8.00 18.38 -5.70
N ILE A 155 -8.12 19.51 -6.41
CA ILE A 155 -8.05 19.55 -7.87
C ILE A 155 -6.65 19.13 -8.36
N ALA A 156 -5.59 19.66 -7.73
CA ALA A 156 -4.22 19.35 -8.09
C ALA A 156 -3.91 17.86 -7.86
N THR A 157 -4.30 17.28 -6.72
CA THR A 157 -4.06 15.86 -6.43
C THR A 157 -4.83 14.94 -7.36
N LEU A 158 -6.06 15.28 -7.75
CA LEU A 158 -6.82 14.58 -8.77
C LEU A 158 -6.11 14.66 -10.13
N GLY A 159 -5.67 15.86 -10.53
CA GLY A 159 -4.91 16.06 -11.75
C GLY A 159 -3.62 15.22 -11.81
N PHE A 160 -2.87 15.15 -10.72
CA PHE A 160 -1.69 14.29 -10.63
C PHE A 160 -2.02 12.80 -10.72
N ALA A 161 -3.11 12.34 -10.09
CA ALA A 161 -3.54 10.96 -10.23
C ALA A 161 -3.88 10.61 -11.68
N GLU A 162 -4.51 11.54 -12.41
CA GLU A 162 -4.82 11.38 -13.83
C GLU A 162 -3.57 11.43 -14.72
N ILE A 163 -2.59 12.27 -14.40
CA ILE A 163 -1.29 12.30 -15.10
C ILE A 163 -0.58 10.96 -14.93
N ILE A 164 -0.55 10.39 -13.72
CA ILE A 164 0.04 9.06 -13.48
C ILE A 164 -0.70 8.00 -14.31
N ARG A 165 -2.03 8.04 -14.33
CA ARG A 165 -2.83 7.12 -15.13
C ARG A 165 -2.55 7.27 -16.62
N ALA A 166 -2.50 8.47 -17.12
CA ALA A 166 -2.18 8.75 -18.53
C ALA A 166 -0.78 8.30 -18.91
N ALA A 167 0.20 8.53 -18.04
CA ALA A 167 1.58 8.09 -18.25
C ALA A 167 1.70 6.56 -18.33
N VAL A 168 0.99 5.84 -17.46
CA VAL A 168 0.98 4.37 -17.47
C VAL A 168 0.37 3.80 -18.74
N VAL A 169 -0.67 4.45 -19.28
CA VAL A 169 -1.36 4.00 -20.51
C VAL A 169 -0.66 4.47 -21.79
N TYR A 170 0.22 5.46 -21.68
CA TYR A 170 0.91 6.05 -22.82
C TYR A 170 1.75 5.01 -23.59
N GLU A 171 1.58 4.97 -24.92
CA GLU A 171 2.26 3.98 -25.78
C GLU A 171 3.79 4.07 -25.76
N GLY A 172 4.35 5.26 -25.52
CA GLY A 172 5.80 5.44 -25.39
C GLY A 172 6.40 4.71 -24.17
N PHE A 173 5.62 4.49 -23.11
CA PHE A 173 6.00 3.65 -21.97
C PHE A 173 5.50 2.20 -22.13
N GLY A 174 4.85 1.87 -23.24
CA GLY A 174 4.32 0.54 -23.53
C GLY A 174 5.31 -0.61 -23.34
N PRO A 175 6.58 -0.49 -23.74
CA PRO A 175 7.58 -1.54 -23.47
C PRO A 175 7.77 -1.84 -21.97
N LEU A 176 7.44 -0.92 -21.07
CA LEU A 176 7.55 -1.09 -19.62
C LEU A 176 6.19 -1.39 -18.96
N THR A 177 5.15 -0.65 -19.33
CA THR A 177 3.83 -0.70 -18.68
C THR A 177 2.80 -1.56 -19.39
N ASN A 178 3.11 -2.09 -20.59
CA ASN A 178 2.18 -2.74 -21.50
C ASN A 178 1.08 -1.80 -22.05
N GLY A 179 1.21 -0.48 -21.86
CA GLY A 179 0.28 0.53 -22.37
C GLY A 179 -1.13 0.34 -21.84
N SER A 180 -2.11 0.25 -22.76
CA SER A 180 -3.52 0.03 -22.43
C SER A 180 -3.88 -1.44 -22.13
N ASN A 181 -2.94 -2.37 -22.29
CA ASN A 181 -3.17 -3.78 -22.05
C ASN A 181 -2.98 -4.12 -20.56
N LEU A 182 -3.65 -5.20 -20.14
CA LEU A 182 -3.56 -5.67 -18.77
C LEU A 182 -2.19 -6.32 -18.50
N LEU A 183 -1.56 -6.02 -17.36
CA LEU A 183 -0.45 -6.79 -16.83
C LEU A 183 -1.00 -7.97 -16.02
N TYR A 184 -0.56 -9.17 -16.33
CA TYR A 184 -0.96 -10.41 -15.65
C TYR A 184 0.23 -11.34 -15.46
N GLY A 185 0.03 -12.47 -14.76
CA GLY A 185 1.08 -13.48 -14.61
C GLY A 185 2.25 -13.06 -13.70
N PHE A 186 2.14 -11.98 -12.96
CA PHE A 186 3.14 -11.57 -11.97
C PHE A 186 3.18 -12.55 -10.78
N THR A 187 4.37 -12.78 -10.24
CA THR A 187 4.55 -13.62 -9.06
C THR A 187 3.84 -13.00 -7.86
N SER A 188 2.94 -13.75 -7.25
CA SER A 188 2.17 -13.32 -6.08
C SER A 188 2.26 -14.36 -4.95
N PHE A 189 1.68 -14.04 -3.80
CA PHE A 189 1.60 -14.99 -2.67
C PHE A 189 0.79 -16.26 -2.97
N ALA A 190 0.04 -16.31 -4.09
CA ALA A 190 -0.65 -17.51 -4.55
C ALA A 190 0.31 -18.69 -4.88
N SER A 191 1.57 -18.37 -5.20
CA SER A 191 2.59 -19.38 -5.47
C SER A 191 3.10 -20.11 -4.20
N PHE A 192 2.67 -19.66 -3.02
CA PHE A 192 3.14 -20.17 -1.74
C PHE A 192 1.99 -20.78 -0.93
N ASN A 193 1.87 -22.09 -0.98
CA ASN A 193 0.94 -22.84 -0.13
C ASN A 193 1.75 -23.59 0.93
N LEU A 194 1.52 -23.28 2.20
CA LEU A 194 2.09 -24.00 3.33
C LEU A 194 1.09 -25.06 3.81
N SER A 195 1.43 -26.32 3.69
CA SER A 195 0.64 -27.40 4.28
C SER A 195 1.14 -27.68 5.70
N LEU A 196 0.36 -27.37 6.71
CA LEU A 196 0.61 -27.66 8.12
C LEU A 196 -0.46 -28.63 8.64
N GLY A 197 -0.08 -29.90 8.84
CA GLY A 197 -0.91 -30.85 9.57
C GLY A 197 -2.34 -31.10 9.03
N GLY A 198 -2.54 -31.10 7.70
CA GLY A 198 -3.83 -31.36 7.07
C GLY A 198 -4.64 -30.11 6.71
N THR A 199 -4.21 -28.92 7.10
CA THR A 199 -4.77 -27.65 6.64
C THR A 199 -3.78 -26.95 5.69
N THR A 200 -4.28 -26.44 4.56
CA THR A 200 -3.47 -25.65 3.62
C THR A 200 -3.58 -24.17 3.96
N LEU A 201 -2.47 -23.58 4.34
CA LEU A 201 -2.34 -22.14 4.53
C LEU A 201 -2.12 -21.48 3.17
N HIS A 202 -3.17 -20.87 2.62
CA HIS A 202 -3.04 -20.06 1.41
C HIS A 202 -2.52 -18.67 1.78
N LEU A 203 -1.22 -18.42 1.55
CA LEU A 203 -0.62 -17.13 1.85
C LEU A 203 -1.28 -15.99 1.08
N GLU A 204 -1.88 -16.28 -0.07
CA GLU A 204 -2.65 -15.32 -0.85
C GLU A 204 -3.81 -14.69 -0.07
N THR A 205 -4.44 -15.46 0.82
CA THR A 205 -5.55 -14.96 1.65
C THR A 205 -5.06 -14.22 2.88
N VAL A 206 -4.01 -14.72 3.54
CA VAL A 206 -3.51 -14.16 4.81
C VAL A 206 -2.74 -12.85 4.62
N MET A 207 -1.90 -12.76 3.59
CA MET A 207 -0.97 -11.63 3.41
C MET A 207 -1.64 -10.27 3.22
N PRO A 208 -2.71 -10.11 2.44
CA PRO A 208 -3.40 -8.82 2.32
C PRO A 208 -3.93 -8.30 3.66
N PHE A 209 -4.47 -9.16 4.50
CA PHE A 209 -4.97 -8.79 5.83
C PHE A 209 -3.83 -8.48 6.80
N LEU A 210 -2.75 -9.25 6.76
CA LEU A 210 -1.58 -9.03 7.60
C LEU A 210 -0.92 -7.67 7.26
N PHE A 211 -0.65 -7.41 6.00
CA PHE A 211 -0.03 -6.16 5.58
C PHE A 211 -0.95 -4.96 5.82
N SER A 212 -2.24 -5.08 5.49
CA SER A 212 -3.23 -4.02 5.78
C SER A 212 -3.32 -3.77 7.28
N GLY A 213 -3.36 -4.80 8.10
CA GLY A 213 -3.40 -4.69 9.56
C GLY A 213 -2.16 -4.00 10.13
N ILE A 214 -0.96 -4.37 9.66
CA ILE A 214 0.30 -3.72 10.07
C ILE A 214 0.30 -2.24 9.68
N CYS A 215 -0.07 -1.92 8.44
CA CYS A 215 -0.10 -0.53 7.97
C CYS A 215 -1.14 0.30 8.73
N ILE A 216 -2.33 -0.24 9.00
CA ILE A 216 -3.35 0.42 9.82
C ILE A 216 -2.84 0.64 11.24
N ALA A 217 -2.15 -0.35 11.84
CA ALA A 217 -1.54 -0.19 13.15
C ALA A 217 -0.49 0.93 13.19
N ILE A 218 0.35 1.04 12.15
CA ILE A 218 1.33 2.13 12.01
C ILE A 218 0.60 3.49 11.92
N ILE A 219 -0.47 3.60 11.12
CA ILE A 219 -1.28 4.82 11.01
C ILE A 219 -1.89 5.19 12.37
N LEU A 220 -2.44 4.22 13.10
CA LEU A 220 -3.01 4.45 14.44
C LEU A 220 -1.95 4.90 15.46
N LEU A 221 -0.74 4.33 15.40
CA LEU A 221 0.39 4.77 16.22
C LEU A 221 0.78 6.21 15.88
N LEU A 222 0.82 6.56 14.59
CA LEU A 222 1.12 7.91 14.13
C LEU A 222 0.08 8.93 14.62
N ILE A 223 -1.21 8.62 14.49
CA ILE A 223 -2.32 9.47 14.95
C ILE A 223 -2.26 9.71 16.46
N ASN A 224 -1.85 8.70 17.23
CA ASN A 224 -1.74 8.81 18.70
C ASN A 224 -0.40 9.39 19.18
N SER A 225 0.51 9.74 18.27
CA SER A 225 1.80 10.37 18.56
C SER A 225 1.70 11.89 18.69
N THR A 226 2.85 12.54 18.94
CA THR A 226 3.00 14.01 18.86
C THR A 226 2.64 14.56 17.48
N TYR A 227 2.98 13.82 16.43
CA TYR A 227 2.64 14.20 15.05
C TYR A 227 1.13 14.23 14.82
N GLY A 228 0.36 13.27 15.39
CA GLY A 228 -1.08 13.27 15.27
C GLY A 228 -1.75 14.47 15.96
N ARG A 229 -1.17 14.97 17.05
CA ARG A 229 -1.62 16.23 17.66
C ARG A 229 -1.33 17.44 16.78
N ALA A 230 -0.15 17.46 16.11
CA ALA A 230 0.19 18.49 15.14
C ALA A 230 -0.76 18.49 13.94
N PHE A 231 -1.14 17.31 13.43
CA PHE A 231 -2.12 17.20 12.33
C PHE A 231 -3.47 17.82 12.70
N LYS A 232 -3.97 17.55 13.91
CA LYS A 232 -5.23 18.15 14.39
C LYS A 232 -5.11 19.67 14.55
N ALA A 233 -3.99 20.16 15.05
CA ALA A 233 -3.75 21.60 15.19
C ALA A 233 -3.71 22.31 13.83
N ILE A 234 -3.10 21.70 12.81
CA ILE A 234 -3.11 22.22 11.43
C ILE A 234 -4.52 22.28 10.88
N ARG A 235 -5.37 21.29 11.18
CA ARG A 235 -6.77 21.28 10.76
C ARG A 235 -7.56 22.43 11.36
N ASP A 236 -7.34 22.69 12.65
CA ASP A 236 -8.14 23.69 13.39
C ASP A 236 -7.68 25.13 13.05
N ASP A 237 -6.36 25.39 13.00
CA ASP A 237 -5.80 26.67 12.53
C ASP A 237 -4.33 26.51 12.09
N ALA A 238 -4.12 26.41 10.79
CA ALA A 238 -2.79 26.26 10.20
C ALA A 238 -1.90 27.49 10.38
N VAL A 239 -2.48 28.69 10.42
CA VAL A 239 -1.75 29.96 10.52
C VAL A 239 -1.27 30.16 11.96
N SER A 240 -2.14 29.99 12.95
CA SER A 240 -1.78 30.08 14.36
C SER A 240 -0.70 29.07 14.75
N TYR A 241 -0.81 27.82 14.25
CA TYR A 241 0.17 26.77 14.54
C TYR A 241 1.58 27.13 14.05
N THR A 242 1.70 27.69 12.85
CA THR A 242 2.99 28.09 12.30
C THR A 242 3.61 29.27 13.04
N HIS A 243 2.79 30.24 13.46
CA HIS A 243 3.26 31.41 14.24
C HIS A 243 3.74 31.02 15.63
N LEU A 244 2.99 30.17 16.36
CA LEU A 244 3.39 29.70 17.70
C LEU A 244 4.71 28.93 17.64
N ARG A 245 4.90 28.06 16.63
CA ARG A 245 6.13 27.28 16.48
C ARG A 245 7.34 28.16 16.09
N ALA A 246 7.13 29.23 15.32
CA ALA A 246 8.19 30.17 15.01
C ALA A 246 8.68 30.92 16.25
N HIS A 247 7.79 31.26 17.17
CA HIS A 247 8.17 31.87 18.46
C HIS A 247 8.91 30.91 19.39
N GLU A 248 8.52 29.63 19.45
CA GLU A 248 9.24 28.64 20.27
C GLU A 248 10.68 28.40 19.76
N THR A 249 10.91 28.41 18.45
CA THR A 249 12.26 28.25 17.88
C THR A 249 13.16 29.46 18.14
N LEU A 250 12.59 30.68 18.23
CA LEU A 250 13.32 31.90 18.57
C LEU A 250 13.60 32.02 20.09
N ALA A 251 12.78 31.44 20.94
CA ALA A 251 12.99 31.45 22.39
C ALA A 251 14.00 30.40 22.88
N ASN A 252 14.33 29.41 22.05
CA ASN A 252 15.29 28.34 22.35
C ASN A 252 16.67 28.53 21.67
N LEU A 253 16.91 29.68 21.03
CA LEU A 253 18.19 30.15 20.51
C LEU A 253 18.78 31.22 21.45
#